data_40e608580c53bc7f972904e522a3cb72
#
_entry.id   40e608580c53bc7f972904e522a3cb72
#
_cell.length_a   1.000
_cell.length_b   1.000
_cell.length_c   1.000
_cell.angle_alpha   90.00
_cell.angle_beta   90.00
_cell.angle_gamma   90.00
#
_symmetry.space_group_name_H-M   'P 1'
#
loop_
_entity.id
_entity.type
_entity.pdbx_description
1 polymer ?
#
loop_
_entity_poly.entity_id
_entity_poly.type
_entity_poly.pdbx_seq_one_letter_code
_entity_poly.pdbx_strand_id
1 'polypeptide(L)'
;MSTESGAHEDDGGKKGVSVLSKHTRADIDRWLLKYPPEHKRSAVLPALSAAQHQNNGYLTVELMDAVAEYLELEPIAVYEVASFYSMYELEPVGRHSISVCTNISCMLCGADDVVRHIEDKLGIKIGESTPDGRFFLKEEEECLAACCAAPMMMVDHVYYENLTLEKVDEILDSLE
;
A
#
# COMPACT_ATOMS: atom_id res chain seq x y z
N MET A 1 50.83 35.89 -3.96
CA MET A 1 50.43 34.78 -3.12
C MET A 1 48.98 35.05 -2.73
N SER A 2 48.07 34.54 -3.49
CA SER A 2 46.62 34.71 -3.30
C SER A 2 46.07 33.41 -2.78
N THR A 3 45.50 33.43 -1.60
CA THR A 3 44.82 32.29 -0.98
C THR A 3 43.34 32.36 -1.33
N GLU A 4 42.89 31.49 -2.24
CA GLU A 4 41.48 31.26 -2.48
C GLU A 4 40.90 30.43 -1.32
N SER A 5 40.01 31.01 -0.53
CA SER A 5 39.17 30.32 0.45
C SER A 5 37.95 29.76 -0.30
N GLY A 6 37.96 28.45 -0.55
CA GLY A 6 36.79 27.75 -1.01
C GLY A 6 35.72 27.76 0.06
N ALA A 7 34.61 28.42 -0.20
CA ALA A 7 33.40 28.30 0.57
C ALA A 7 32.80 26.94 0.30
N HIS A 8 32.80 26.03 1.28
CA HIS A 8 31.94 24.86 1.33
C HIS A 8 30.51 25.38 1.55
N GLU A 9 29.72 25.39 0.53
CA GLU A 9 28.26 25.48 0.68
C GLU A 9 27.82 24.17 1.35
N ASP A 10 27.43 24.29 2.61
CA ASP A 10 26.75 23.23 3.36
C ASP A 10 25.35 23.06 2.75
N ASP A 11 25.22 22.14 1.81
CA ASP A 11 23.94 21.67 1.29
C ASP A 11 23.25 20.90 2.42
N GLY A 12 22.53 21.64 3.26
CA GLY A 12 21.60 21.13 4.27
C GLY A 12 20.42 20.39 3.64
N GLY A 13 20.70 19.55 2.64
CA GLY A 13 19.73 18.70 1.96
C GLY A 13 19.04 17.77 2.95
N LYS A 14 17.76 17.96 3.11
CA LYS A 14 16.81 17.21 3.92
C LYS A 14 17.07 15.70 3.74
N LYS A 15 17.68 15.06 4.74
CA LYS A 15 18.14 13.65 4.67
C LYS A 15 17.01 12.67 4.40
N GLY A 16 15.78 12.93 4.87
CA GLY A 16 14.61 12.09 4.71
C GLY A 16 14.08 12.09 3.27
N VAL A 17 14.05 13.25 2.60
CA VAL A 17 13.52 13.37 1.22
C VAL A 17 14.32 12.56 0.19
N SER A 18 15.60 12.24 0.47
CA SER A 18 16.42 11.41 -0.42
C SER A 18 15.96 9.95 -0.48
N VAL A 19 15.18 9.47 0.49
CA VAL A 19 14.62 8.10 0.54
C VAL A 19 13.51 7.93 -0.50
N LEU A 20 12.74 9.00 -0.79
CA LEU A 20 11.71 8.97 -1.82
C LEU A 20 12.34 9.02 -3.21
N SER A 21 11.97 8.08 -4.07
CA SER A 21 12.42 8.05 -5.46
C SER A 21 11.96 9.29 -6.25
N LYS A 22 12.61 9.57 -7.37
CA LYS A 22 12.17 10.66 -8.26
C LYS A 22 10.74 10.44 -8.77
N HIS A 23 10.37 9.17 -9.01
CA HIS A 23 9.02 8.81 -9.47
C HIS A 23 8.00 9.10 -8.37
N THR A 24 8.24 8.61 -7.16
CA THR A 24 7.37 8.83 -5.98
C THR A 24 7.14 10.31 -5.73
N ARG A 25 8.21 11.12 -5.75
CA ARG A 25 8.10 12.59 -5.60
C ARG A 25 7.24 13.23 -6.68
N ALA A 26 7.45 12.83 -7.95
CA ALA A 26 6.64 13.35 -9.05
C ALA A 26 5.16 12.98 -8.92
N ASP A 27 4.86 11.80 -8.37
CA ASP A 27 3.48 11.38 -8.07
C ASP A 27 2.86 12.24 -6.95
N ILE A 28 3.61 12.47 -5.87
CA ILE A 28 3.18 13.36 -4.78
C ILE A 28 2.92 14.78 -5.29
N ASP A 29 3.82 15.32 -6.12
CA ASP A 29 3.67 16.66 -6.72
C ASP A 29 2.40 16.76 -7.57
N ARG A 30 2.07 15.73 -8.36
CA ARG A 30 0.81 15.69 -9.13
C ARG A 30 -0.43 15.74 -8.25
N TRP A 31 -0.37 15.13 -7.06
CA TRP A 31 -1.46 15.20 -6.10
C TRP A 31 -1.53 16.54 -5.41
N LEU A 32 -0.39 17.13 -5.04
CA LEU A 32 -0.34 18.46 -4.44
C LEU A 32 -0.97 19.54 -5.33
N LEU A 33 -0.83 19.43 -6.66
CA LEU A 33 -1.47 20.35 -7.61
C LEU A 33 -3.01 20.31 -7.58
N LYS A 34 -3.63 19.30 -6.99
CA LYS A 34 -5.10 19.18 -6.87
C LYS A 34 -5.66 19.90 -5.65
N TYR A 35 -4.80 20.34 -4.74
CA TYR A 35 -5.19 20.95 -3.47
C TYR A 35 -4.65 22.38 -3.38
N PRO A 36 -5.35 23.28 -2.67
CA PRO A 36 -4.80 24.59 -2.33
C PRO A 36 -3.49 24.45 -1.53
N PRO A 37 -2.54 25.41 -1.67
CA PRO A 37 -1.23 25.31 -1.00
C PRO A 37 -1.30 25.17 0.53
N GLU A 38 -2.32 25.72 1.16
CA GLU A 38 -2.60 25.62 2.60
C GLU A 38 -3.13 24.24 3.03
N HIS A 39 -3.49 23.39 2.08
CA HIS A 39 -4.08 22.06 2.33
C HIS A 39 -3.16 20.91 1.90
N LYS A 40 -1.84 21.05 2.03
CA LYS A 40 -0.85 19.99 1.71
C LYS A 40 -1.15 18.68 2.44
N ARG A 41 -1.71 18.74 3.66
CA ARG A 41 -2.11 17.55 4.42
C ARG A 41 -3.08 16.65 3.64
N SER A 42 -3.88 17.18 2.74
CA SER A 42 -4.79 16.37 1.91
C SER A 42 -4.07 15.40 0.96
N ALA A 43 -2.79 15.62 0.70
CA ALA A 43 -1.97 14.72 -0.11
C ALA A 43 -1.32 13.57 0.66
N VAL A 44 -1.54 13.43 1.99
CA VAL A 44 -0.91 12.38 2.81
C VAL A 44 -1.29 10.99 2.31
N LEU A 45 -2.58 10.73 2.05
CA LEU A 45 -3.04 9.43 1.56
C LEU A 45 -2.34 9.01 0.26
N PRO A 46 -2.42 9.77 -0.83
CA PRO A 46 -1.74 9.39 -2.06
C PRO A 46 -0.21 9.38 -1.94
N ALA A 47 0.38 10.17 -1.05
CA ALA A 47 1.82 10.16 -0.80
C ALA A 47 2.26 8.87 -0.12
N LEU A 48 1.53 8.40 0.90
CA LEU A 48 1.77 7.11 1.55
C LEU A 48 1.59 5.96 0.57
N SER A 49 0.53 5.98 -0.27
CA SER A 49 0.33 4.96 -1.31
C SER A 49 1.51 4.90 -2.28
N ALA A 50 2.01 6.05 -2.75
CA ALA A 50 3.16 6.10 -3.65
C ALA A 50 4.45 5.60 -2.97
N ALA A 51 4.64 5.91 -1.68
CA ALA A 51 5.78 5.43 -0.91
C ALA A 51 5.70 3.91 -0.64
N GLN A 52 4.51 3.38 -0.34
CA GLN A 52 4.26 1.95 -0.17
C GLN A 52 4.55 1.16 -1.45
N HIS A 53 4.09 1.65 -2.61
CA HIS A 53 4.39 1.03 -3.91
C HIS A 53 5.90 1.03 -4.21
N GLN A 54 6.61 2.11 -3.86
CA GLN A 54 8.06 2.18 -4.02
C GLN A 54 8.78 1.07 -3.23
N ASN A 55 8.22 0.67 -2.08
CA ASN A 55 8.85 -0.24 -1.12
C ASN A 55 8.20 -1.63 -1.10
N ASN A 56 7.79 -2.13 -2.24
CA ASN A 56 7.23 -3.49 -2.38
C ASN A 56 6.03 -3.78 -1.47
N GLY A 57 5.13 -2.81 -1.30
CA GLY A 57 3.83 -3.01 -0.67
C GLY A 57 3.76 -2.67 0.83
N TYR A 58 4.82 -2.17 1.46
CA TYR A 58 4.77 -1.77 2.88
C TYR A 58 5.51 -0.46 3.16
N LEU A 59 5.18 0.16 4.29
CA LEU A 59 5.75 1.43 4.75
C LEU A 59 6.76 1.19 5.88
N THR A 60 7.95 1.76 5.75
CA THR A 60 8.90 1.85 6.85
C THR A 60 8.77 3.19 7.57
N VAL A 61 9.27 3.26 8.81
CA VAL A 61 9.34 4.53 9.57
C VAL A 61 10.07 5.60 8.76
N GLU A 62 11.17 5.24 8.11
CA GLU A 62 11.97 6.16 7.29
C GLU A 62 11.19 6.71 6.09
N LEU A 63 10.32 5.90 5.45
CA LEU A 63 9.47 6.36 4.36
C LEU A 63 8.36 7.29 4.86
N MET A 64 7.75 6.98 6.01
CA MET A 64 6.74 7.83 6.63
C MET A 64 7.32 9.18 7.05
N ASP A 65 8.53 9.19 7.62
CA ASP A 65 9.27 10.42 7.96
C ASP A 65 9.60 11.24 6.71
N ALA A 66 10.03 10.57 5.63
CA ALA A 66 10.32 11.23 4.37
C ALA A 66 9.06 11.86 3.73
N VAL A 67 7.91 11.21 3.84
CA VAL A 67 6.61 11.76 3.41
C VAL A 67 6.24 12.96 4.27
N ALA A 68 6.42 12.88 5.60
CA ALA A 68 6.14 13.99 6.52
C ALA A 68 6.99 15.21 6.18
N GLU A 69 8.31 15.01 6.00
CA GLU A 69 9.24 16.07 5.62
C GLU A 69 8.87 16.69 4.26
N TYR A 70 8.52 15.85 3.27
CA TYR A 70 8.17 16.31 1.92
C TYR A 70 6.90 17.17 1.91
N LEU A 71 5.90 16.80 2.71
CA LEU A 71 4.65 17.52 2.84
C LEU A 71 4.69 18.67 3.88
N GLU A 72 5.83 18.84 4.57
CA GLU A 72 6.01 19.82 5.64
C GLU A 72 5.01 19.61 6.80
N LEU A 73 4.84 18.33 7.20
CA LEU A 73 3.96 17.91 8.29
C LEU A 73 4.78 17.34 9.46
N GLU A 74 4.17 17.35 10.65
CA GLU A 74 4.74 16.62 11.79
C GLU A 74 4.67 15.11 11.53
N PRO A 75 5.74 14.33 11.81
CA PRO A 75 5.78 12.88 11.59
C PRO A 75 4.58 12.14 12.17
N ILE A 76 4.14 12.52 13.39
CA ILE A 76 3.00 11.89 14.04
C ILE A 76 1.71 11.99 13.21
N ALA A 77 1.50 13.10 12.49
CA ALA A 77 0.32 13.27 11.64
C ALA A 77 0.29 12.30 10.45
N VAL A 78 1.45 11.85 9.98
CA VAL A 78 1.58 10.84 8.92
C VAL A 78 1.42 9.44 9.51
N TYR A 79 2.00 9.18 10.69
CA TYR A 79 1.85 7.90 11.39
C TYR A 79 0.40 7.60 11.78
N GLU A 80 -0.35 8.61 12.23
CA GLU A 80 -1.78 8.49 12.51
C GLU A 80 -2.56 7.99 11.28
N VAL A 81 -2.25 8.52 10.10
CA VAL A 81 -2.90 8.10 8.85
C VAL A 81 -2.46 6.71 8.44
N ALA A 82 -1.16 6.42 8.48
CA ALA A 82 -0.61 5.12 8.09
C ALA A 82 -1.11 3.97 8.97
N SER A 83 -1.32 4.22 10.28
CA SER A 83 -1.81 3.20 11.21
C SER A 83 -3.34 3.10 11.26
N PHE A 84 -4.05 4.13 10.81
CA PHE A 84 -5.51 4.14 10.83
C PHE A 84 -6.13 3.40 9.64
N TYR A 85 -5.57 3.57 8.44
CA TYR A 85 -6.15 3.01 7.23
C TYR A 85 -5.62 1.60 6.93
N SER A 86 -6.51 0.63 6.81
CA SER A 86 -6.19 -0.78 6.54
C SER A 86 -5.49 -1.02 5.19
N MET A 87 -5.52 -0.05 4.28
CA MET A 87 -4.81 -0.15 3.00
C MET A 87 -3.28 -0.03 3.11
N TYR A 88 -2.75 0.39 4.26
CA TYR A 88 -1.32 0.51 4.49
C TYR A 88 -0.80 -0.66 5.33
N GLU A 89 0.29 -1.27 4.86
CA GLU A 89 1.03 -2.29 5.56
C GLU A 89 2.27 -1.68 6.22
N LEU A 90 2.47 -1.94 7.51
CA LEU A 90 3.61 -1.41 8.27
C LEU A 90 4.73 -2.45 8.44
N GLU A 91 4.48 -3.68 8.02
CA GLU A 91 5.42 -4.80 8.05
C GLU A 91 5.60 -5.35 6.62
N PRO A 92 6.72 -6.02 6.34
CA PRO A 92 6.94 -6.65 5.04
C PRO A 92 5.86 -7.67 4.70
N VAL A 93 5.30 -7.56 3.50
CA VAL A 93 4.24 -8.45 2.98
C VAL A 93 4.67 -9.17 1.71
N GLY A 94 3.92 -10.18 1.31
CA GLY A 94 4.11 -10.86 0.04
C GLY A 94 3.91 -9.93 -1.16
N ARG A 95 4.53 -10.28 -2.28
CA ARG A 95 4.53 -9.49 -3.53
C ARG A 95 3.12 -9.23 -4.07
N HIS A 96 2.23 -10.23 -3.98
CA HIS A 96 0.84 -10.13 -4.38
C HIS A 96 -0.06 -10.08 -3.15
N SER A 97 -0.74 -8.95 -2.96
CA SER A 97 -1.69 -8.76 -1.85
C SER A 97 -3.09 -9.18 -2.29
N ILE A 98 -3.64 -10.18 -1.60
CA ILE A 98 -4.97 -10.74 -1.85
C ILE A 98 -5.92 -10.25 -0.76
N SER A 99 -6.98 -9.52 -1.13
CA SER A 99 -8.06 -9.10 -0.24
C SER A 99 -9.35 -9.79 -0.67
N VAL A 100 -9.94 -10.63 0.17
CA VAL A 100 -11.25 -11.26 -0.09
C VAL A 100 -12.32 -10.51 0.67
N CYS A 101 -13.32 -9.99 -0.02
CA CYS A 101 -14.44 -9.33 0.64
C CYS A 101 -15.29 -10.35 1.40
N THR A 102 -15.37 -10.21 2.72
CA THR A 102 -16.16 -11.08 3.61
C THR A 102 -17.42 -10.38 4.15
N ASN A 103 -17.74 -9.18 3.64
CA ASN A 103 -18.94 -8.44 4.03
C ASN A 103 -20.23 -9.18 3.62
N ILE A 104 -21.36 -8.80 4.20
CA ILE A 104 -22.63 -9.54 4.19
C ILE A 104 -23.01 -10.12 2.82
N SER A 105 -22.94 -9.33 1.75
CA SER A 105 -23.31 -9.81 0.41
C SER A 105 -22.38 -10.91 -0.10
N CYS A 106 -21.06 -10.75 0.08
CA CYS A 106 -20.07 -11.74 -0.33
C CYS A 106 -20.12 -12.98 0.56
N MET A 107 -20.30 -12.82 1.88
CA MET A 107 -20.50 -13.92 2.82
C MET A 107 -21.71 -14.79 2.41
N LEU A 108 -22.86 -14.18 2.10
CA LEU A 108 -24.06 -14.90 1.65
C LEU A 108 -23.86 -15.61 0.29
N CYS A 109 -22.91 -15.15 -0.51
CA CYS A 109 -22.52 -15.73 -1.80
C CYS A 109 -21.33 -16.70 -1.69
N GLY A 110 -20.89 -17.07 -0.48
CA GLY A 110 -19.85 -18.09 -0.26
C GLY A 110 -18.44 -17.55 -0.14
N ALA A 111 -18.23 -16.28 0.27
CA ALA A 111 -16.88 -15.73 0.47
C ALA A 111 -16.06 -16.50 1.51
N ASP A 112 -16.69 -17.06 2.56
CA ASP A 112 -16.01 -17.88 3.56
C ASP A 112 -15.42 -19.17 2.96
N ASP A 113 -16.05 -19.73 1.93
CA ASP A 113 -15.53 -20.89 1.21
C ASP A 113 -14.33 -20.49 0.34
N VAL A 114 -14.38 -19.29 -0.27
CA VAL A 114 -13.26 -18.71 -1.03
C VAL A 114 -12.05 -18.48 -0.12
N VAL A 115 -12.24 -17.87 1.05
CA VAL A 115 -11.16 -17.66 2.02
C VAL A 115 -10.51 -18.98 2.42
N ARG A 116 -11.31 -19.96 2.84
CA ARG A 116 -10.81 -21.29 3.23
C ARG A 116 -10.04 -21.97 2.11
N HIS A 117 -10.55 -21.88 0.88
CA HIS A 117 -9.89 -22.45 -0.29
C HIS A 117 -8.50 -21.83 -0.55
N ILE A 118 -8.41 -20.49 -0.43
CA ILE A 118 -7.13 -19.77 -0.58
C ILE A 118 -6.16 -20.15 0.55
N GLU A 119 -6.62 -20.19 1.80
CA GLU A 119 -5.81 -20.63 2.94
C GLU A 119 -5.23 -22.03 2.73
N ASP A 120 -6.08 -22.98 2.31
CA ASP A 120 -5.68 -24.36 2.09
C ASP A 120 -4.71 -24.49 0.89
N LYS A 121 -4.97 -23.76 -0.21
CA LYS A 121 -4.11 -23.77 -1.41
C LYS A 121 -2.74 -23.17 -1.14
N LEU A 122 -2.68 -22.05 -0.44
CA LEU A 122 -1.43 -21.33 -0.18
C LEU A 122 -0.71 -21.81 1.10
N GLY A 123 -1.38 -22.56 1.97
CA GLY A 123 -0.83 -23.03 3.24
C GLY A 123 -0.57 -21.92 4.26
N ILE A 124 -1.34 -20.85 4.20
CA ILE A 124 -1.25 -19.67 5.09
C ILE A 124 -2.63 -19.34 5.67
N LYS A 125 -2.66 -18.45 6.65
CA LYS A 125 -3.89 -17.89 7.22
C LYS A 125 -4.06 -16.42 6.84
N ILE A 126 -5.27 -15.89 7.03
CA ILE A 126 -5.51 -14.44 6.93
C ILE A 126 -4.48 -13.70 7.79
N GLY A 127 -3.90 -12.64 7.26
CA GLY A 127 -2.84 -11.84 7.87
C GLY A 127 -1.43 -12.39 7.65
N GLU A 128 -1.27 -13.51 6.94
CA GLU A 128 0.03 -14.13 6.71
C GLU A 128 0.50 -14.04 5.26
N SER A 129 1.82 -14.06 5.09
CA SER A 129 2.47 -14.18 3.79
C SER A 129 2.98 -15.61 3.56
N THR A 130 3.00 -16.04 2.30
CA THR A 130 3.63 -17.31 1.94
C THR A 130 5.13 -17.27 2.23
N PRO A 131 5.76 -18.43 2.62
CA PRO A 131 7.19 -18.48 2.95
C PRO A 131 8.12 -18.06 1.82
N ASP A 132 7.67 -18.18 0.57
CA ASP A 132 8.39 -17.73 -0.62
C ASP A 132 8.25 -16.22 -0.90
N GLY A 133 7.43 -15.51 -0.08
CA GLY A 133 7.15 -14.08 -0.23
C GLY A 133 6.32 -13.72 -1.47
N ARG A 134 5.64 -14.71 -2.07
CA ARG A 134 4.84 -14.50 -3.28
C ARG A 134 3.49 -13.86 -2.97
N PHE A 135 2.76 -14.40 -1.99
CA PHE A 135 1.42 -13.96 -1.64
C PHE A 135 1.33 -13.45 -0.21
N PHE A 136 0.46 -12.48 0.00
CA PHE A 136 -0.04 -12.04 1.30
C PHE A 136 -1.55 -12.12 1.29
N LEU A 137 -2.15 -12.91 2.19
CA LEU A 137 -3.60 -12.97 2.36
C LEU A 137 -4.02 -11.97 3.41
N LYS A 138 -4.45 -10.81 2.94
CA LYS A 138 -4.80 -9.67 3.77
C LYS A 138 -6.10 -9.92 4.54
N GLU A 139 -6.16 -9.45 5.79
CA GLU A 139 -7.42 -9.28 6.51
C GLU A 139 -8.17 -8.07 5.94
N GLU A 140 -9.34 -8.30 5.33
CA GLU A 140 -10.14 -7.22 4.77
C GLU A 140 -11.37 -6.98 5.65
N GLU A 141 -11.34 -5.90 6.40
CA GLU A 141 -12.41 -5.49 7.29
C GLU A 141 -13.50 -4.70 6.57
N GLU A 142 -13.20 -4.14 5.40
CA GLU A 142 -14.07 -3.24 4.67
C GLU A 142 -14.69 -3.91 3.45
N CYS A 143 -15.85 -3.43 3.02
CA CYS A 143 -16.47 -3.89 1.79
C CYS A 143 -15.71 -3.34 0.57
N LEU A 144 -15.28 -4.20 -0.34
CA LEU A 144 -14.61 -3.83 -1.60
C LEU A 144 -15.56 -3.19 -2.65
N ALA A 145 -16.83 -2.93 -2.26
CA ALA A 145 -17.83 -2.17 -3.01
C ALA A 145 -18.25 -2.73 -4.39
N ALA A 146 -18.06 -4.04 -4.63
CA ALA A 146 -18.56 -4.74 -5.83
C ALA A 146 -19.66 -5.77 -5.51
N CYS A 147 -20.60 -5.42 -4.64
CA CYS A 147 -21.62 -6.33 -4.09
C CYS A 147 -22.56 -6.95 -5.15
N CYS A 148 -22.74 -6.31 -6.31
CA CYS A 148 -23.54 -6.84 -7.41
C CYS A 148 -22.86 -8.02 -8.13
N ALA A 149 -21.57 -8.26 -7.86
CA ALA A 149 -20.76 -9.31 -8.49
C ALA A 149 -20.08 -10.21 -7.41
N ALA A 150 -20.77 -10.40 -6.30
CA ALA A 150 -20.32 -11.25 -5.20
C ALA A 150 -20.36 -12.76 -5.57
N PRO A 151 -19.46 -13.59 -4.99
CA PRO A 151 -18.33 -13.22 -4.14
C PRO A 151 -17.19 -12.64 -4.96
N MET A 152 -16.36 -11.78 -4.34
CA MET A 152 -15.29 -11.10 -5.04
C MET A 152 -14.03 -10.96 -4.18
N MET A 153 -12.89 -10.83 -4.83
CA MET A 153 -11.60 -10.48 -4.23
C MET A 153 -10.89 -9.40 -5.06
N MET A 154 -9.91 -8.78 -4.45
CA MET A 154 -8.98 -7.88 -5.11
C MET A 154 -7.56 -8.45 -4.97
N VAL A 155 -6.79 -8.44 -6.05
CA VAL A 155 -5.37 -8.75 -6.03
C VAL A 155 -4.62 -7.60 -6.69
N ASP A 156 -3.67 -7.02 -5.99
CA ASP A 156 -2.85 -5.89 -6.47
C ASP A 156 -3.69 -4.76 -7.09
N HIS A 157 -4.80 -4.38 -6.42
CA HIS A 157 -5.76 -3.38 -6.87
C HIS A 157 -6.62 -3.75 -8.11
N VAL A 158 -6.56 -5.00 -8.58
CA VAL A 158 -7.42 -5.52 -9.65
C VAL A 158 -8.56 -6.32 -9.05
N TYR A 159 -9.81 -6.00 -9.43
CA TYR A 159 -11.01 -6.69 -8.97
C TYR A 159 -11.27 -7.96 -9.77
N TYR A 160 -11.54 -9.04 -9.05
CA TYR A 160 -11.99 -10.33 -9.57
C TYR A 160 -13.35 -10.66 -8.98
N GLU A 161 -14.35 -10.68 -9.85
CA GLU A 161 -15.77 -10.74 -9.51
C GLU A 161 -16.38 -12.09 -9.84
N ASN A 162 -17.55 -12.41 -9.24
CA ASN A 162 -18.29 -13.66 -9.48
C ASN A 162 -17.35 -14.88 -9.36
N LEU A 163 -16.69 -14.99 -8.22
CA LEU A 163 -15.70 -16.04 -7.98
C LEU A 163 -16.34 -17.41 -7.85
N THR A 164 -15.69 -18.39 -8.45
CA THR A 164 -15.78 -19.81 -8.11
C THR A 164 -14.43 -20.28 -7.62
N LEU A 165 -14.34 -21.44 -6.98
CA LEU A 165 -13.06 -21.97 -6.47
C LEU A 165 -12.08 -22.22 -7.63
N GLU A 166 -12.59 -22.73 -8.76
CA GLU A 166 -11.79 -22.95 -9.98
C GLU A 166 -11.23 -21.64 -10.52
N LYS A 167 -12.04 -20.57 -10.54
CA LYS A 167 -11.57 -19.24 -10.98
C LYS A 167 -10.51 -18.66 -10.04
N VAL A 168 -10.65 -18.89 -8.74
CA VAL A 168 -9.62 -18.51 -7.76
C VAL A 168 -8.31 -19.24 -8.07
N ASP A 169 -8.38 -20.55 -8.36
CA ASP A 169 -7.20 -21.33 -8.73
C ASP A 169 -6.51 -20.79 -9.98
N GLU A 170 -7.27 -20.51 -11.04
CA GLU A 170 -6.75 -19.93 -12.29
C GLU A 170 -6.05 -18.59 -12.05
N ILE A 171 -6.63 -17.72 -11.22
CA ILE A 171 -6.06 -16.42 -10.88
C ILE A 171 -4.75 -16.59 -10.14
N LEU A 172 -4.73 -17.37 -9.05
CA LEU A 172 -3.54 -17.57 -8.23
C LEU A 172 -2.41 -18.25 -9.00
N ASP A 173 -2.74 -19.20 -9.87
CA ASP A 173 -1.75 -19.93 -10.69
C ASP A 173 -1.18 -19.05 -11.82
N SER A 174 -1.88 -17.98 -12.22
CA SER A 174 -1.43 -17.03 -13.26
C SER A 174 -0.46 -15.97 -12.75
N LEU A 175 -0.38 -15.79 -11.43
CA LEU A 175 0.49 -14.79 -10.81
C LEU A 175 1.87 -15.39 -10.54
N GLU A 176 2.94 -14.70 -10.97
CA GLU A 176 4.34 -15.17 -10.82
C GLU A 176 5.01 -14.64 -9.54
#